data_161cf7a71a86d3a16e4697cb09514000
#
_entry.id   161cf7a71a86d3a16e4697cb09514000
#
_cell.length_a   1.000
_cell.length_b   1.000
_cell.length_c   1.000
_cell.angle_alpha   90.00
_cell.angle_beta   90.00
_cell.angle_gamma   90.00
#
_symmetry.space_group_name_H-M   'P 1'
#
loop_
_entity.id
_entity.type
_entity.pdbx_description
1 polymer ?
#
loop_
_entity_poly.entity_id
_entity_poly.type
_entity_poly.pdbx_seq_one_letter_code
_entity_poly.pdbx_strand_id
1 'polypeptide(L)'
;MVYKESLVQRNGHRIYVHDHPGAEPPIILMHGFPDNMHLYDRLLPHLSPPRRVVTFDFLGWGSSDKPTGYPYTTANQVGDLDAVITQLGLEQVLLVAHDASGPPAIDWALDHPERVAGLVLLNTYYCEMPTLRPPEAIWLFSTPVVRSVARPVSRMFGNWLFRRMYWWQVGSFI
;
A
#
# COMPACT_ATOMS: atom_id res chain seq x y z
N MET A 1 17.56 11.13 3.94
CA MET A 1 16.51 12.14 3.70
C MET A 1 15.83 12.42 5.03
N VAL A 2 15.53 13.68 5.33
CA VAL A 2 14.84 14.05 6.58
C VAL A 2 13.34 13.85 6.35
N TYR A 3 12.66 13.19 7.27
CA TYR A 3 11.20 13.02 7.27
C TYR A 3 10.67 13.09 8.71
N LYS A 4 9.39 13.36 8.82
CA LYS A 4 8.64 13.29 10.08
C LYS A 4 7.83 12.01 10.09
N GLU A 5 8.03 11.19 11.10
CA GLU A 5 7.16 10.04 11.36
C GLU A 5 5.88 10.50 12.04
N SER A 6 4.76 9.93 11.65
CA SER A 6 3.47 10.18 12.29
C SER A 6 2.57 8.94 12.25
N LEU A 7 1.58 8.94 13.12
CA LEU A 7 0.56 7.92 13.21
C LEU A 7 -0.80 8.56 12.96
N VAL A 8 -1.36 8.29 11.80
CA VAL A 8 -2.71 8.74 11.42
C VAL A 8 -3.75 7.79 12.00
N GLN A 9 -4.81 8.33 12.57
CA GLN A 9 -5.88 7.54 13.20
C GLN A 9 -6.95 7.16 12.18
N ARG A 10 -7.30 5.88 12.13
CA ARG A 10 -8.34 5.35 11.26
C ARG A 10 -9.18 4.30 11.99
N ASN A 11 -10.41 4.61 12.38
CA ASN A 11 -11.35 3.69 13.06
C ASN A 11 -10.73 2.98 14.29
N GLY A 12 -9.98 3.72 15.13
CA GLY A 12 -9.30 3.18 16.31
C GLY A 12 -7.99 2.44 16.02
N HIS A 13 -7.52 2.45 14.78
CA HIS A 13 -6.25 1.86 14.35
C HIS A 13 -5.30 2.94 13.84
N ARG A 14 -4.00 2.63 13.79
CA ARG A 14 -2.94 3.57 13.44
C ARG A 14 -2.34 3.21 12.08
N ILE A 15 -2.31 4.18 11.19
CA ILE A 15 -1.60 4.15 9.91
C ILE A 15 -0.25 4.81 10.11
N TYR A 16 0.84 4.12 9.76
CA TYR A 16 2.19 4.61 9.87
C TYR A 16 2.56 5.42 8.61
N VAL A 17 3.08 6.63 8.81
CA VAL A 17 3.30 7.61 7.74
C VAL A 17 4.70 8.24 7.87
N HIS A 18 5.40 8.38 6.76
CA HIS A 18 6.57 9.26 6.61
C HIS A 18 6.19 10.47 5.76
N ASP A 19 6.36 11.65 6.33
CA ASP A 19 6.11 12.94 5.68
C ASP A 19 7.47 13.64 5.44
N HIS A 20 7.91 13.65 4.19
CA HIS A 20 9.14 14.28 3.73
C HIS A 20 8.82 15.72 3.34
N PRO A 21 9.42 16.73 4.01
CA PRO A 21 9.11 18.12 3.74
C PRO A 21 9.52 18.55 2.33
N GLY A 22 8.76 19.46 1.72
CA GLY A 22 9.04 20.00 0.39
C GLY A 22 7.91 20.88 -0.13
N ALA A 23 7.96 21.20 -1.42
CA ALA A 23 6.98 22.05 -2.09
C ALA A 23 5.65 21.32 -2.32
N GLU A 24 4.55 22.06 -2.24
CA GLU A 24 3.19 21.62 -2.56
C GLU A 24 2.93 21.66 -4.10
N PRO A 25 1.97 20.92 -4.64
CA PRO A 25 1.23 19.87 -3.97
C PRO A 25 2.10 18.63 -3.69
N PRO A 26 1.83 17.89 -2.59
CA PRO A 26 2.62 16.74 -2.21
C PRO A 26 2.41 15.56 -3.15
N ILE A 27 3.42 14.71 -3.26
CA ILE A 27 3.31 13.40 -3.90
C ILE A 27 2.98 12.37 -2.81
N ILE A 28 1.91 11.61 -3.00
CA ILE A 28 1.59 10.45 -2.15
C ILE A 28 2.00 9.19 -2.89
N LEU A 29 2.95 8.44 -2.34
CA LEU A 29 3.44 7.19 -2.90
C LEU A 29 2.79 6.01 -2.17
N MET A 30 2.01 5.21 -2.89
CA MET A 30 1.23 4.10 -2.36
C MET A 30 1.76 2.76 -2.84
N HIS A 31 2.08 1.89 -1.89
CA HIS A 31 2.59 0.55 -2.17
C HIS A 31 1.47 -0.42 -2.60
N GLY A 32 1.87 -1.52 -3.25
CA GLY A 32 1.00 -2.63 -3.60
C GLY A 32 1.15 -3.85 -2.68
N PHE A 33 0.78 -5.00 -3.20
CA PHE A 33 0.91 -6.29 -2.52
C PHE A 33 2.10 -7.07 -3.11
N PRO A 34 2.95 -7.70 -2.31
CA PRO A 34 2.99 -7.77 -0.83
C PRO A 34 3.91 -6.74 -0.16
N ASP A 35 4.11 -5.61 -0.82
CA ASP A 35 5.05 -4.57 -0.41
C ASP A 35 4.60 -3.72 0.78
N ASN A 36 5.41 -2.73 1.08
CA ASN A 36 5.16 -1.68 2.05
C ASN A 36 5.78 -0.35 1.54
N MET A 37 5.68 0.71 2.33
CA MET A 37 6.14 2.05 1.95
C MET A 37 7.63 2.12 1.55
N HIS A 38 8.48 1.18 1.99
CA HIS A 38 9.92 1.12 1.66
C HIS A 38 10.19 0.73 0.20
N LEU A 39 9.17 0.33 -0.57
CA LEU A 39 9.26 0.16 -2.02
C LEU A 39 9.88 1.39 -2.70
N TYR A 40 9.62 2.58 -2.16
CA TYR A 40 10.02 3.85 -2.75
C TYR A 40 11.35 4.42 -2.22
N ASP A 41 12.04 3.75 -1.29
CA ASP A 41 13.27 4.27 -0.65
C ASP A 41 14.35 4.67 -1.67
N ARG A 42 14.44 3.93 -2.79
CA ARG A 42 15.40 4.25 -3.87
C ARG A 42 14.93 5.37 -4.79
N LEU A 43 13.64 5.63 -4.88
CA LEU A 43 13.07 6.68 -5.71
C LEU A 43 13.12 8.05 -5.02
N LEU A 44 12.88 8.07 -3.71
CA LEU A 44 12.78 9.30 -2.92
C LEU A 44 13.94 10.29 -3.14
N PRO A 45 15.23 9.87 -3.20
CA PRO A 45 16.35 10.79 -3.42
C PRO A 45 16.38 11.45 -4.81
N HIS A 46 15.63 10.90 -5.79
CA HIS A 46 15.61 11.37 -7.18
C HIS A 46 14.42 12.28 -7.50
N LEU A 47 13.51 12.50 -6.55
CA LEU A 47 12.38 13.41 -6.72
C LEU A 47 12.86 14.86 -6.56
N SER A 48 13.21 15.50 -7.69
CA SER A 48 13.75 16.86 -7.75
C SER A 48 12.92 17.73 -8.72
N PRO A 49 12.67 19.00 -8.38
CA PRO A 49 12.98 19.71 -7.13
C PRO A 49 12.28 19.04 -5.94
N PRO A 50 12.77 19.27 -4.70
CA PRO A 50 12.23 18.59 -3.54
C PRO A 50 10.77 18.97 -3.32
N ARG A 51 9.88 18.11 -3.74
CA ARG A 51 8.46 18.17 -3.42
C ARG A 51 8.23 17.51 -2.07
N ARG A 52 7.20 17.95 -1.37
CA ARG A 52 6.69 17.20 -0.22
C ARG A 52 6.28 15.82 -0.70
N VAL A 53 6.76 14.77 -0.04
CA VAL A 53 6.46 13.39 -0.38
C VAL A 53 5.92 12.70 0.86
N VAL A 54 4.77 12.07 0.72
CA VAL A 54 4.15 11.27 1.77
C VAL A 54 4.19 9.82 1.36
N THR A 55 4.73 8.96 2.20
CA THR A 55 4.64 7.51 2.08
C THR A 55 3.94 6.96 3.31
N PHE A 56 3.14 5.93 3.15
CA PHE A 56 2.46 5.30 4.28
C PHE A 56 2.22 3.82 4.02
N ASP A 57 2.02 3.07 5.08
CA ASP A 57 1.58 1.68 5.03
C ASP A 57 0.06 1.61 5.23
N PHE A 58 -0.67 0.99 4.30
CA PHE A 58 -2.08 0.68 4.53
C PHE A 58 -2.30 -0.17 5.79
N LEU A 59 -3.47 -0.10 6.40
CA LEU A 59 -3.80 -1.03 7.50
C LEU A 59 -3.61 -2.48 7.04
N GLY A 60 -2.95 -3.29 7.85
CA GLY A 60 -2.58 -4.66 7.53
C GLY A 60 -1.16 -4.85 7.00
N TRP A 61 -0.48 -3.77 6.60
CA TRP A 61 0.86 -3.82 6.01
C TRP A 61 1.91 -3.10 6.85
N GLY A 62 3.17 -3.38 6.53
CA GLY A 62 4.34 -2.67 7.03
C GLY A 62 4.33 -2.41 8.53
N SER A 63 4.44 -1.15 8.91
CA SER A 63 4.45 -0.67 10.30
C SER A 63 3.08 -0.21 10.81
N SER A 64 2.05 -0.20 9.96
CA SER A 64 0.67 0.09 10.35
C SER A 64 0.06 -1.04 11.18
N ASP A 65 -0.99 -0.74 11.93
CA ASP A 65 -1.72 -1.73 12.70
C ASP A 65 -2.31 -2.84 11.81
N LYS A 66 -2.40 -4.06 12.35
CA LYS A 66 -2.89 -5.25 11.65
C LYS A 66 -4.10 -5.82 12.40
N PRO A 67 -5.25 -5.12 12.37
CA PRO A 67 -6.41 -5.52 13.15
C PRO A 67 -6.98 -6.86 12.70
N THR A 68 -7.25 -7.73 13.67
CA THR A 68 -7.90 -9.03 13.42
C THR A 68 -9.36 -8.81 13.05
N GLY A 69 -9.83 -9.48 11.99
CA GLY A 69 -11.22 -9.36 11.52
C GLY A 69 -11.53 -8.09 10.72
N TYR A 70 -10.54 -7.23 10.49
CA TYR A 70 -10.70 -6.07 9.62
C TYR A 70 -10.83 -6.53 8.17
N PRO A 71 -11.86 -6.07 7.43
CA PRO A 71 -12.01 -6.42 6.03
C PRO A 71 -11.06 -5.57 5.17
N TYR A 72 -10.00 -6.18 4.68
CA TYR A 72 -9.00 -5.55 3.82
C TYR A 72 -9.54 -5.41 2.38
N THR A 73 -10.53 -4.53 2.19
CA THR A 73 -11.19 -4.24 0.92
C THR A 73 -10.68 -2.93 0.31
N THR A 74 -10.89 -2.74 -0.99
CA THR A 74 -10.60 -1.47 -1.68
C THR A 74 -11.27 -0.28 -0.97
N ALA A 75 -12.54 -0.41 -0.59
CA ALA A 75 -13.27 0.65 0.11
C ALA A 75 -12.60 1.06 1.45
N ASN A 76 -12.04 0.09 2.19
CA ASN A 76 -11.29 0.40 3.40
C ASN A 76 -9.94 1.06 3.10
N GLN A 77 -9.27 0.65 2.02
CA GLN A 77 -8.02 1.30 1.58
C GLN A 77 -8.26 2.74 1.07
N VAL A 78 -9.40 3.02 0.40
CA VAL A 78 -9.85 4.40 0.10
C VAL A 78 -9.94 5.21 1.38
N GLY A 79 -10.58 4.66 2.42
CA GLY A 79 -10.69 5.33 3.71
C GLY A 79 -9.35 5.50 4.45
N ASP A 80 -8.38 4.60 4.25
CA ASP A 80 -7.03 4.74 4.80
C ASP A 80 -6.31 5.92 4.11
N LEU A 81 -6.38 6.00 2.77
CA LEU A 81 -5.84 7.11 1.98
C LEU A 81 -6.49 8.44 2.38
N ASP A 82 -7.81 8.48 2.48
CA ASP A 82 -8.54 9.69 2.88
C ASP A 82 -8.16 10.15 4.28
N ALA A 83 -7.99 9.24 5.24
CA ALA A 83 -7.53 9.55 6.58
C ALA A 83 -6.13 10.19 6.58
N VAL A 84 -5.20 9.67 5.76
CA VAL A 84 -3.85 10.24 5.61
C VAL A 84 -3.93 11.65 5.03
N ILE A 85 -4.66 11.84 3.93
CA ILE A 85 -4.81 13.13 3.25
C ILE A 85 -5.44 14.18 4.19
N THR A 86 -6.50 13.79 4.89
CA THR A 86 -7.26 14.70 5.76
C THR A 86 -6.47 15.09 7.01
N GLN A 87 -5.86 14.12 7.71
CA GLN A 87 -5.16 14.43 8.96
C GLN A 87 -3.81 15.13 8.74
N LEU A 88 -3.20 14.99 7.56
CA LEU A 88 -2.02 15.78 7.19
C LEU A 88 -2.39 17.16 6.61
N GLY A 89 -3.68 17.49 6.46
CA GLY A 89 -4.16 18.77 5.96
C GLY A 89 -3.78 19.03 4.50
N LEU A 90 -3.76 17.98 3.66
CA LEU A 90 -3.37 18.11 2.26
C LEU A 90 -4.56 18.57 1.43
N GLU A 91 -4.46 19.73 0.80
CA GLU A 91 -5.55 20.32 0.00
C GLU A 91 -5.62 19.68 -1.39
N GLN A 92 -4.50 19.63 -2.09
CA GLN A 92 -4.33 18.94 -3.38
C GLN A 92 -3.18 17.95 -3.30
N VAL A 93 -3.28 16.83 -4.01
CA VAL A 93 -2.30 15.75 -3.98
C VAL A 93 -2.01 15.21 -5.38
N LEU A 94 -0.76 14.79 -5.62
CA LEU A 94 -0.39 13.95 -6.74
C LEU A 94 -0.29 12.51 -6.24
N LEU A 95 -1.17 11.65 -6.72
CA LEU A 95 -1.23 10.24 -6.31
C LEU A 95 -0.34 9.38 -7.22
N VAL A 96 0.51 8.57 -6.63
CA VAL A 96 1.30 7.55 -7.34
C VAL A 96 0.93 6.20 -6.74
N ALA A 97 0.27 5.39 -7.53
CA ALA A 97 -0.26 4.09 -7.11
C ALA A 97 0.42 2.95 -7.88
N HIS A 98 0.83 1.93 -7.15
CA HIS A 98 1.47 0.74 -7.69
C HIS A 98 0.68 -0.51 -7.30
N ASP A 99 0.48 -1.42 -8.27
CA ASP A 99 -0.17 -2.73 -8.09
C ASP A 99 -1.54 -2.61 -7.38
N ALA A 100 -1.74 -3.21 -6.22
CA ALA A 100 -3.02 -3.24 -5.50
C ALA A 100 -3.48 -1.87 -4.97
N SER A 101 -2.65 -0.83 -4.99
CA SER A 101 -3.06 0.52 -4.61
C SER A 101 -3.72 1.32 -5.74
N GLY A 102 -3.74 0.80 -6.98
CA GLY A 102 -4.41 1.46 -8.10
C GLY A 102 -5.90 1.67 -7.89
N PRO A 103 -6.69 0.61 -7.61
CA PRO A 103 -8.13 0.75 -7.38
C PRO A 103 -8.48 1.80 -6.31
N PRO A 104 -7.93 1.76 -5.08
CA PRO A 104 -8.26 2.79 -4.08
C PRO A 104 -7.80 4.19 -4.47
N ALA A 105 -6.71 4.35 -5.22
CA ALA A 105 -6.29 5.66 -5.71
C ALA A 105 -7.25 6.22 -6.76
N ILE A 106 -7.72 5.37 -7.67
CA ILE A 106 -8.67 5.75 -8.72
C ILE A 106 -10.01 6.11 -8.09
N ASP A 107 -10.54 5.27 -7.20
CA ASP A 107 -11.83 5.53 -6.53
C ASP A 107 -11.77 6.85 -5.76
N TRP A 108 -10.71 7.08 -4.95
CA TRP A 108 -10.55 8.33 -4.23
C TRP A 108 -10.45 9.55 -5.16
N ALA A 109 -9.72 9.41 -6.29
CA ALA A 109 -9.58 10.49 -7.27
C ALA A 109 -10.89 10.82 -7.99
N LEU A 110 -11.73 9.83 -8.25
CA LEU A 110 -13.05 10.03 -8.85
C LEU A 110 -14.02 10.71 -7.87
N ASP A 111 -13.90 10.39 -6.59
CA ASP A 111 -14.74 11.00 -5.54
C ASP A 111 -14.29 12.43 -5.17
N HIS A 112 -13.02 12.82 -5.46
CA HIS A 112 -12.43 14.10 -5.07
C HIS A 112 -11.64 14.75 -6.23
N PRO A 113 -12.22 14.93 -7.42
CA PRO A 113 -11.50 15.37 -8.61
C PRO A 113 -10.80 16.72 -8.45
N GLU A 114 -11.38 17.63 -7.63
CA GLU A 114 -10.83 18.96 -7.34
C GLU A 114 -9.57 18.92 -6.47
N ARG A 115 -9.35 17.81 -5.76
CA ARG A 115 -8.19 17.62 -4.87
C ARG A 115 -7.04 16.86 -5.53
N VAL A 116 -7.22 16.41 -6.77
CA VAL A 116 -6.22 15.63 -7.50
C VAL A 116 -5.43 16.54 -8.44
N ALA A 117 -4.17 16.81 -8.12
CA ALA A 117 -3.23 17.51 -9.00
C ALA A 117 -2.70 16.60 -10.13
N GLY A 118 -2.73 15.28 -9.92
CA GLY A 118 -2.34 14.29 -10.91
C GLY A 118 -2.44 12.87 -10.35
N LEU A 119 -2.55 11.89 -11.25
CA LEU A 119 -2.61 10.47 -10.93
C LEU A 119 -1.62 9.70 -11.82
N VAL A 120 -0.69 8.98 -11.20
CA VAL A 120 0.28 8.10 -11.85
C VAL A 120 -0.03 6.66 -11.46
N LEU A 121 -0.24 5.81 -12.44
CA LEU A 121 -0.59 4.40 -12.26
C LEU A 121 0.54 3.51 -12.78
N LEU A 122 1.09 2.67 -11.91
CA LEU A 122 2.21 1.79 -12.19
C LEU A 122 1.78 0.33 -12.02
N ASN A 123 1.84 -0.43 -13.10
CA ASN A 123 1.58 -1.88 -13.10
C ASN A 123 0.34 -2.28 -12.27
N THR A 124 -0.76 -1.58 -12.49
CA THR A 124 -1.99 -1.74 -11.72
C THR A 124 -3.18 -2.11 -12.61
N TYR A 125 -4.32 -2.29 -12.00
CA TYR A 125 -5.60 -2.63 -12.64
C TYR A 125 -6.72 -1.77 -12.04
N TYR A 126 -7.84 -1.72 -12.79
CA TYR A 126 -9.09 -1.14 -12.30
C TYR A 126 -10.23 -1.98 -12.79
N CYS A 127 -11.11 -2.49 -12.20
CA CYS A 127 -12.15 -3.45 -12.57
C CYS A 127 -11.65 -4.88 -12.84
N GLU A 128 -12.58 -5.80 -13.01
CA GLU A 128 -12.29 -7.19 -13.36
C GLU A 128 -11.68 -7.29 -14.76
N MET A 129 -10.50 -7.87 -14.84
CA MET A 129 -9.82 -8.14 -16.10
C MET A 129 -9.82 -9.65 -16.35
N PRO A 130 -10.52 -10.15 -17.38
CA PRO A 130 -10.58 -11.58 -17.69
C PRO A 130 -9.22 -12.24 -17.94
N THR A 131 -8.22 -11.43 -18.32
CA THR A 131 -6.85 -11.89 -18.60
C THR A 131 -5.93 -11.81 -17.38
N LEU A 132 -6.36 -11.16 -16.29
CA LEU A 132 -5.56 -11.02 -15.08
C LEU A 132 -5.52 -12.37 -14.35
N ARG A 133 -4.36 -12.99 -14.38
CA ARG A 133 -4.10 -14.19 -13.58
C ARG A 133 -3.36 -13.79 -12.31
N PRO A 134 -3.92 -14.05 -11.13
CA PRO A 134 -3.18 -13.80 -9.89
C PRO A 134 -1.92 -14.67 -9.88
N PRO A 135 -0.81 -14.18 -9.36
CA PRO A 135 0.39 -14.97 -9.12
C PRO A 135 0.04 -16.27 -8.39
N GLU A 136 0.68 -17.36 -8.75
CA GLU A 136 0.37 -18.73 -8.25
C GLU A 136 0.32 -18.81 -6.72
N ALA A 137 1.22 -18.09 -6.04
CA ALA A 137 1.23 -18.07 -4.58
C ALA A 137 -0.02 -17.33 -4.03
N ILE A 138 -0.46 -16.24 -4.64
CA ILE A 138 -1.67 -15.52 -4.23
C ILE A 138 -2.88 -16.44 -4.41
N TRP A 139 -2.99 -17.09 -5.56
CA TRP A 139 -4.06 -18.05 -5.82
C TRP A 139 -4.06 -19.20 -4.80
N LEU A 140 -2.90 -19.80 -4.54
CA LEU A 140 -2.75 -20.90 -3.59
C LEU A 140 -3.20 -20.50 -2.17
N PHE A 141 -2.72 -19.36 -1.66
CA PHE A 141 -3.05 -18.88 -0.32
C PHE A 141 -4.43 -18.20 -0.21
N SER A 142 -5.10 -17.91 -1.33
CA SER A 142 -6.48 -17.43 -1.32
C SER A 142 -7.48 -18.55 -1.05
N THR A 143 -7.11 -19.83 -1.26
CA THR A 143 -8.02 -20.97 -1.03
C THR A 143 -8.22 -21.25 0.46
N PRO A 144 -9.49 -21.47 0.92
CA PRO A 144 -9.79 -21.72 2.33
C PRO A 144 -9.06 -22.94 2.91
N VAL A 145 -8.89 -23.99 2.11
CA VAL A 145 -8.22 -25.23 2.51
C VAL A 145 -6.75 -24.96 2.82
N VAL A 146 -6.05 -24.27 1.93
CA VAL A 146 -4.64 -23.93 2.13
C VAL A 146 -4.46 -23.03 3.35
N ARG A 147 -5.34 -22.05 3.57
CA ARG A 147 -5.32 -21.19 4.77
C ARG A 147 -5.48 -21.98 6.06
N SER A 148 -6.37 -22.97 6.10
CA SER A 148 -6.62 -23.77 7.31
C SER A 148 -5.41 -24.61 7.72
N VAL A 149 -4.62 -25.08 6.74
CA VAL A 149 -3.38 -25.83 6.97
C VAL A 149 -2.17 -24.91 7.20
N ALA A 150 -2.08 -23.84 6.43
CA ALA A 150 -0.93 -22.91 6.52
C ALA A 150 -0.85 -22.18 7.87
N ARG A 151 -1.98 -21.85 8.50
CA ARG A 151 -2.01 -21.19 9.82
C ARG A 151 -1.33 -22.01 10.94
N PRO A 152 -1.69 -23.28 11.20
CA PRO A 152 -0.99 -24.07 12.22
C PRO A 152 0.46 -24.36 11.84
N VAL A 153 0.76 -24.59 10.56
CA VAL A 153 2.13 -24.81 10.08
C VAL A 153 3.00 -23.58 10.31
N SER A 154 2.51 -22.39 10.03
CA SER A 154 3.27 -21.15 10.29
C SER A 154 3.53 -20.91 11.79
N ARG A 155 2.61 -21.33 12.66
CA ARG A 155 2.82 -21.27 14.12
C ARG A 155 3.88 -22.26 14.61
N MET A 156 3.99 -23.42 13.95
CA MET A 156 4.90 -24.48 14.36
C MET A 156 6.32 -24.28 13.82
N PHE A 157 6.46 -23.81 12.58
CA PHE A 157 7.76 -23.63 11.90
C PHE A 157 8.18 -22.16 11.78
N GLY A 158 7.41 -21.22 12.36
CA GLY A 158 7.64 -19.78 12.23
C GLY A 158 7.50 -19.31 10.78
N ASN A 159 8.07 -18.15 10.48
CA ASN A 159 8.00 -17.54 9.15
C ASN A 159 9.02 -18.15 8.14
N TRP A 160 9.80 -19.18 8.53
CA TRP A 160 10.86 -19.72 7.70
C TRP A 160 10.33 -20.26 6.36
N LEU A 161 9.24 -21.05 6.38
CA LEU A 161 8.63 -21.62 5.18
C LEU A 161 8.11 -20.53 4.25
N PHE A 162 7.40 -19.53 4.79
CA PHE A 162 6.88 -18.41 4.00
C PHE A 162 7.99 -17.56 3.41
N ARG A 163 9.06 -17.29 4.17
CA ARG A 163 10.24 -16.58 3.65
C ARG A 163 10.89 -17.35 2.51
N ARG A 164 11.02 -18.68 2.60
CA ARG A 164 11.60 -19.50 1.55
C ARG A 164 10.73 -19.52 0.29
N MET A 165 9.41 -19.60 0.44
CA MET A 165 8.46 -19.51 -0.68
C MET A 165 8.46 -18.13 -1.34
N TYR A 166 8.50 -17.07 -0.53
CA TYR A 166 8.63 -15.70 -1.03
C TYR A 166 9.92 -15.54 -1.86
N TRP A 167 11.06 -15.96 -1.34
CA TRP A 167 12.33 -15.90 -2.07
C TRP A 167 12.34 -16.75 -3.33
N TRP A 168 11.67 -17.89 -3.33
CA TRP A 168 11.54 -18.72 -4.53
C TRP A 168 10.73 -17.98 -5.61
N GLN A 169 9.67 -17.31 -5.25
CA GLN A 169 8.82 -16.57 -6.19
C GLN A 169 9.50 -15.27 -6.68
N VAL A 170 10.11 -14.50 -5.78
CA VAL A 170 10.78 -13.23 -6.12
C VAL A 170 12.11 -13.48 -6.84
N GLY A 171 12.84 -14.51 -6.47
CA GLY A 171 14.13 -14.88 -7.10
C GLY A 171 14.04 -15.24 -8.58
N SER A 172 12.84 -15.49 -9.11
CA SER A 172 12.63 -15.66 -10.56
C SER A 172 12.51 -14.32 -11.32
N PHE A 173 12.42 -13.17 -10.61
CA PHE A 173 12.30 -11.83 -11.20
C PHE A 173 13.53 -10.94 -10.98
N ILE A 174 14.53 -11.43 -10.21
CA ILE A 174 15.82 -10.78 -9.98
C ILE A 174 16.93 -11.54 -10.66
#